data_2d4163e6608d3f0a29659f19391e36ac
#
_entry.id   2d4163e6608d3f0a29659f19391e36ac
#
_cell.length_a   1.000
_cell.length_b   1.000
_cell.length_c   1.000
_cell.angle_alpha   90.00
_cell.angle_beta   90.00
_cell.angle_gamma   90.00
#
_symmetry.space_group_name_H-M   'P 1'
#
loop_
_entity.id
_entity.type
_entity.pdbx_description
1 polymer ?
#
loop_
_entity_poly.entity_id
_entity_poly.type
_entity_poly.pdbx_seq_one_letter_code
_entity_poly.pdbx_strand_id
1 'polypeptide(L)'
;MIPIVPVPGAAPAPAPSGGDNVGLWLKPGQISLPASPPLSLYVHVPWCVRKCPYCDFNSHAAPDGSEIPEAAYLDALRADLEQSLPLVWGRPVHTVFIGGGTPSLLSAAGMDRLLSDIRALLPLDADAEITMEANPGTFEAERFASYRASGINRLSIGIQSFNDEHLQALGRIHGGAEARAAIDIALRHFDNVNLDLMYALPQQTLAQCRQDVETALSYRTSHLSLYHLTLEPNTLFARFPPALPDDDTAYEMQDWIEARTAEAGYRHYETSAYAQPHREARHNLNYWRFGDYLGIGAGAHGKLSFPHRVLRQMRYKHPATYMTQAMAGNAVQEARDVDAAELPFEFMLNALRLTDGVPASLFHDHTGLPLHAIRRELALATDKGLLDPDPSVIRPTELGRRFLNDLQEIFLKS
;
A
#
# COMPACT_ATOMS: atom_id res chain seq x y z
N MET A 1 2.70 -0.09 3.13
CA MET A 1 1.74 -1.09 3.68
C MET A 1 1.61 -0.81 5.16
N ILE A 2 0.41 -0.65 5.70
CA ILE A 2 0.22 -0.40 7.13
C ILE A 2 0.50 -1.70 7.87
N PRO A 3 1.40 -1.73 8.88
CA PRO A 3 1.57 -2.91 9.70
C PRO A 3 0.28 -3.15 10.49
N ILE A 4 -0.35 -4.30 10.28
CA ILE A 4 -1.42 -4.77 11.16
C ILE A 4 -0.74 -5.28 12.42
N VAL A 5 -0.78 -4.48 13.48
CA VAL A 5 -0.29 -4.90 14.81
C VAL A 5 -1.21 -6.04 15.28
N PRO A 6 -0.70 -7.25 15.58
CA PRO A 6 -1.52 -8.31 16.12
C PRO A 6 -1.96 -7.93 17.53
N VAL A 7 -3.26 -7.91 17.78
CA VAL A 7 -3.79 -7.80 19.14
C VAL A 7 -3.44 -9.10 19.88
N PRO A 8 -2.71 -9.07 21.01
CA PRO A 8 -2.37 -10.28 21.74
C PRO A 8 -3.61 -10.88 22.39
N GLY A 9 -3.97 -12.11 22.02
CA GLY A 9 -4.90 -12.91 22.84
C GLY A 9 -6.10 -13.56 22.16
N ALA A 10 -6.32 -13.42 20.85
CA ALA A 10 -7.40 -14.16 20.18
C ALA A 10 -6.88 -15.51 19.66
N ALA A 11 -7.45 -16.60 20.17
CA ALA A 11 -7.23 -17.92 19.60
C ALA A 11 -7.73 -17.96 18.14
N PRO A 12 -7.03 -18.64 17.21
CA PRO A 12 -7.47 -18.73 15.83
C PRO A 12 -8.83 -19.43 15.74
N ALA A 13 -9.81 -18.76 15.09
CA ALA A 13 -11.06 -19.40 14.75
C ALA A 13 -10.80 -20.56 13.78
N PRO A 14 -11.48 -21.71 13.90
CA PRO A 14 -11.32 -22.82 12.98
C PRO A 14 -11.69 -22.38 11.57
N ALA A 15 -10.88 -22.80 10.58
CA ALA A 15 -11.14 -22.56 9.19
C ALA A 15 -12.53 -23.09 8.80
N PRO A 16 -13.34 -22.33 8.07
CA PRO A 16 -14.67 -22.78 7.67
C PRO A 16 -14.53 -23.99 6.72
N SER A 17 -15.06 -25.13 7.15
CA SER A 17 -15.24 -26.31 6.30
C SER A 17 -16.19 -25.93 5.16
N GLY A 18 -15.82 -26.24 3.91
CA GLY A 18 -16.58 -25.93 2.71
C GLY A 18 -17.98 -26.58 2.71
N GLY A 19 -18.98 -25.84 3.14
CA GLY A 19 -20.39 -26.17 3.12
C GLY A 19 -21.19 -24.90 3.32
N ASP A 20 -22.10 -24.63 2.41
CA ASP A 20 -23.17 -23.63 2.36
C ASP A 20 -22.98 -22.34 3.20
N ASN A 21 -22.12 -21.48 2.72
CA ASN A 21 -21.81 -20.19 3.36
C ASN A 21 -22.91 -19.12 3.21
N VAL A 22 -24.04 -19.41 2.59
CA VAL A 22 -25.12 -18.44 2.38
C VAL A 22 -25.68 -17.91 3.71
N GLY A 23 -25.76 -18.73 4.75
CA GLY A 23 -26.21 -18.32 6.08
C GLY A 23 -25.30 -17.34 6.81
N LEU A 24 -23.99 -17.30 6.48
CA LEU A 24 -23.04 -16.32 7.03
C LEU A 24 -23.26 -14.90 6.47
N TRP A 25 -23.83 -14.81 5.26
CA TRP A 25 -24.10 -13.55 4.58
C TRP A 25 -25.31 -12.79 5.13
N LEU A 26 -26.20 -13.50 5.85
CA LEU A 26 -27.49 -12.98 6.31
C LEU A 26 -27.57 -12.75 7.83
N LYS A 27 -26.47 -12.92 8.57
CA LYS A 27 -26.49 -12.63 10.02
C LYS A 27 -26.62 -11.12 10.25
N PRO A 28 -27.64 -10.65 11.02
CA PRO A 28 -27.71 -9.27 11.47
C PRO A 28 -26.44 -8.96 12.28
N GLY A 29 -25.65 -8.00 11.82
CA GLY A 29 -24.45 -7.52 12.52
C GLY A 29 -24.74 -6.29 13.37
N GLN A 30 -23.73 -5.83 14.10
CA GLN A 30 -23.78 -4.58 14.87
C GLN A 30 -23.61 -3.35 13.97
N ILE A 31 -23.29 -3.54 12.67
CA ILE A 31 -23.09 -2.49 11.69
C ILE A 31 -24.11 -2.60 10.56
N SER A 32 -24.34 -1.50 9.86
CA SER A 32 -25.22 -1.44 8.69
C SER A 32 -24.61 -0.51 7.65
N LEU A 33 -23.93 -1.10 6.66
CA LEU A 33 -23.37 -0.33 5.56
C LEU A 33 -24.47 0.02 4.54
N PRO A 34 -24.60 1.29 4.14
CA PRO A 34 -25.58 1.72 3.15
C PRO A 34 -25.28 1.20 1.75
N ALA A 35 -23.99 1.05 1.42
CA ALA A 35 -23.50 0.51 0.17
C ALA A 35 -22.11 -0.12 0.35
N SER A 36 -21.69 -0.95 -0.58
CA SER A 36 -20.32 -1.45 -0.58
C SER A 36 -19.34 -0.33 -0.97
N PRO A 37 -18.25 -0.11 -0.21
CA PRO A 37 -17.20 0.83 -0.59
C PRO A 37 -16.57 0.50 -1.94
N PRO A 38 -15.90 1.45 -2.63
CA PRO A 38 -15.17 1.17 -3.87
C PRO A 38 -14.19 0.02 -3.72
N LEU A 39 -14.08 -0.84 -4.77
CA LEU A 39 -13.25 -2.04 -4.74
C LEU A 39 -11.95 -1.83 -5.54
N SER A 40 -10.84 -2.21 -4.92
CA SER A 40 -9.52 -2.33 -5.53
C SER A 40 -9.04 -3.78 -5.56
N LEU A 41 -8.12 -4.09 -6.49
CA LEU A 41 -7.40 -5.37 -6.49
C LEU A 41 -5.93 -5.11 -6.15
N TYR A 42 -5.40 -5.84 -5.16
CA TYR A 42 -3.98 -5.90 -4.86
C TYR A 42 -3.41 -7.28 -5.23
N VAL A 43 -2.36 -7.28 -6.04
CA VAL A 43 -1.64 -8.51 -6.44
C VAL A 43 -0.26 -8.47 -5.82
N HIS A 44 0.05 -9.45 -4.99
CA HIS A 44 1.34 -9.55 -4.34
C HIS A 44 2.29 -10.48 -5.10
N VAL A 45 3.46 -9.97 -5.48
CA VAL A 45 4.55 -10.76 -6.08
C VAL A 45 5.66 -10.86 -5.05
N PRO A 46 5.91 -12.05 -4.44
CA PRO A 46 6.70 -12.14 -3.22
C PRO A 46 8.23 -12.22 -3.40
N TRP A 47 8.74 -12.16 -4.62
CA TRP A 47 10.17 -12.33 -4.85
C TRP A 47 10.91 -11.02 -5.07
N CYS A 48 12.14 -10.97 -4.57
CA CYS A 48 13.15 -9.96 -4.87
C CYS A 48 14.43 -10.65 -5.33
N VAL A 49 15.24 -9.97 -6.13
CA VAL A 49 16.61 -10.42 -6.41
C VAL A 49 17.40 -10.50 -5.10
N ARG A 50 17.23 -9.49 -4.24
CA ARG A 50 17.85 -9.40 -2.92
C ARG A 50 16.90 -8.71 -1.95
N LYS A 51 16.74 -9.24 -0.72
CA LYS A 51 15.96 -8.59 0.34
C LYS A 51 16.78 -7.49 1.00
N CYS A 52 16.24 -6.28 1.03
CA CYS A 52 16.87 -5.12 1.68
C CYS A 52 16.79 -5.23 3.21
N PRO A 53 17.80 -4.73 3.96
CA PRO A 53 17.86 -4.88 5.42
C PRO A 53 16.79 -4.11 6.19
N TYR A 54 16.16 -3.11 5.59
CA TYR A 54 15.09 -2.30 6.19
C TYR A 54 13.67 -2.80 5.83
N CYS A 55 13.57 -3.73 4.86
CA CYS A 55 12.27 -4.10 4.27
C CYS A 55 11.50 -5.09 5.16
N ASP A 56 10.31 -4.70 5.60
CA ASP A 56 9.36 -5.50 6.38
C ASP A 56 8.33 -6.26 5.52
N PHE A 57 8.30 -5.99 4.20
CA PHE A 57 7.36 -6.64 3.30
C PHE A 57 7.54 -8.16 3.27
N ASN A 58 6.45 -8.88 2.94
CA ASN A 58 6.51 -10.31 2.70
C ASN A 58 7.28 -10.59 1.40
N SER A 59 8.58 -10.39 1.44
CA SER A 59 9.47 -10.57 0.30
C SER A 59 10.51 -11.65 0.59
N HIS A 60 10.79 -12.46 -0.41
CA HIS A 60 11.70 -13.60 -0.36
C HIS A 60 12.76 -13.42 -1.45
N ALA A 61 14.01 -13.69 -1.14
CA ALA A 61 15.05 -13.75 -2.16
C ALA A 61 14.70 -14.85 -3.18
N ALA A 62 14.85 -14.58 -4.46
CA ALA A 62 14.73 -15.60 -5.48
C ALA A 62 15.79 -16.71 -5.22
N PRO A 63 15.45 -18.01 -5.37
CA PRO A 63 16.39 -19.08 -5.10
C PRO A 63 17.63 -18.94 -6.01
N ASP A 64 18.82 -18.83 -5.42
CA ASP A 64 20.15 -18.87 -6.06
C ASP A 64 20.31 -17.98 -7.33
N GLY A 65 19.60 -16.86 -7.42
CA GLY A 65 19.60 -15.99 -8.61
C GLY A 65 18.92 -16.63 -9.83
N SER A 66 18.21 -17.74 -9.62
CA SER A 66 17.48 -18.46 -10.64
C SER A 66 16.12 -17.86 -10.95
N GLU A 67 15.51 -18.33 -12.02
CA GLU A 67 14.15 -17.93 -12.42
C GLU A 67 13.13 -18.23 -11.32
N ILE A 68 12.23 -17.27 -11.07
CA ILE A 68 11.07 -17.49 -10.21
C ILE A 68 10.16 -18.53 -10.86
N PRO A 69 9.38 -19.32 -10.10
CA PRO A 69 8.41 -20.27 -10.66
C PRO A 69 7.19 -19.56 -11.24
N GLU A 70 7.42 -18.70 -12.26
CA GLU A 70 6.44 -17.74 -12.79
C GLU A 70 5.15 -18.43 -13.24
N ALA A 71 5.25 -19.48 -14.06
CA ALA A 71 4.06 -20.15 -14.61
C ALA A 71 3.17 -20.73 -13.49
N ALA A 72 3.79 -21.45 -12.53
CA ALA A 72 3.06 -22.02 -11.40
C ALA A 72 2.48 -20.96 -10.48
N TYR A 73 3.17 -19.82 -10.33
CA TYR A 73 2.65 -18.71 -9.54
C TYR A 73 1.46 -18.02 -10.18
N LEU A 74 1.49 -17.81 -11.49
CA LEU A 74 0.36 -17.27 -12.27
C LEU A 74 -0.85 -18.20 -12.22
N ASP A 75 -0.64 -19.53 -12.29
CA ASP A 75 -1.73 -20.50 -12.11
C ASP A 75 -2.35 -20.38 -10.71
N ALA A 76 -1.52 -20.24 -9.68
CA ALA A 76 -1.99 -20.06 -8.30
C ALA A 76 -2.72 -18.73 -8.08
N LEU A 77 -2.24 -17.63 -8.68
CA LEU A 77 -2.93 -16.32 -8.63
C LEU A 77 -4.31 -16.39 -9.30
N ARG A 78 -4.40 -17.05 -10.45
CA ARG A 78 -5.67 -17.28 -11.13
C ARG A 78 -6.63 -18.11 -10.27
N ALA A 79 -6.16 -19.22 -9.70
CA ALA A 79 -6.97 -20.06 -8.82
C ALA A 79 -7.45 -19.31 -7.57
N ASP A 80 -6.59 -18.48 -6.92
CA ASP A 80 -6.97 -17.63 -5.78
C ASP A 80 -8.05 -16.62 -6.19
N LEU A 81 -7.89 -15.99 -7.37
CA LEU A 81 -8.86 -15.03 -7.88
C LEU A 81 -10.22 -15.70 -8.17
N GLU A 82 -10.23 -16.87 -8.82
CA GLU A 82 -11.46 -17.65 -9.11
C GLU A 82 -12.20 -18.01 -7.81
N GLN A 83 -11.48 -18.43 -6.77
CA GLN A 83 -12.06 -18.74 -5.45
C GLN A 83 -12.62 -17.50 -4.75
N SER A 84 -12.05 -16.33 -5.03
CA SER A 84 -12.45 -15.07 -4.41
C SER A 84 -13.64 -14.40 -5.10
N LEU A 85 -14.01 -14.81 -6.32
CA LEU A 85 -15.10 -14.21 -7.10
C LEU A 85 -16.44 -14.11 -6.34
N PRO A 86 -16.89 -15.13 -5.59
CA PRO A 86 -18.14 -15.03 -4.83
C PRO A 86 -18.19 -13.88 -3.83
N LEU A 87 -17.01 -13.44 -3.33
CA LEU A 87 -16.91 -12.35 -2.36
C LEU A 87 -17.05 -10.95 -2.99
N VAL A 88 -16.79 -10.83 -4.29
CA VAL A 88 -16.75 -9.56 -5.02
C VAL A 88 -17.64 -9.55 -6.26
N TRP A 89 -18.56 -10.51 -6.36
CA TRP A 89 -19.39 -10.71 -7.56
C TRP A 89 -20.11 -9.43 -8.00
N GLY A 90 -19.93 -9.09 -9.29
CA GLY A 90 -20.60 -7.95 -9.91
C GLY A 90 -20.07 -6.57 -9.48
N ARG A 91 -19.08 -6.50 -8.61
CA ARG A 91 -18.48 -5.21 -8.18
C ARG A 91 -17.41 -4.77 -9.17
N PRO A 92 -17.49 -3.53 -9.71
CA PRO A 92 -16.43 -2.99 -10.57
C PRO A 92 -15.16 -2.78 -9.76
N VAL A 93 -14.01 -3.06 -10.40
CA VAL A 93 -12.68 -2.81 -9.83
C VAL A 93 -12.12 -1.53 -10.42
N HIS A 94 -11.90 -0.52 -9.57
CA HIS A 94 -11.48 0.81 -9.97
C HIS A 94 -9.96 0.94 -10.09
N THR A 95 -9.20 0.13 -9.35
CA THR A 95 -7.74 0.13 -9.39
C THR A 95 -7.17 -1.27 -9.21
N VAL A 96 -6.05 -1.53 -9.88
CA VAL A 96 -5.21 -2.72 -9.68
C VAL A 96 -3.82 -2.25 -9.27
N PHE A 97 -3.27 -2.82 -8.21
CA PHE A 97 -1.90 -2.55 -7.77
C PHE A 97 -1.12 -3.86 -7.70
N ILE A 98 -0.05 -3.95 -8.47
CA ILE A 98 0.83 -5.12 -8.52
C ILE A 98 2.11 -4.73 -7.78
N GLY A 99 2.28 -5.27 -6.58
CA GLY A 99 3.34 -4.86 -5.65
C GLY A 99 3.92 -6.02 -4.84
N GLY A 100 4.68 -5.67 -3.80
CA GLY A 100 5.18 -6.60 -2.80
C GLY A 100 6.69 -6.74 -2.76
N GLY A 101 7.27 -7.76 -3.38
CA GLY A 101 8.71 -7.89 -3.55
C GLY A 101 9.20 -7.05 -4.73
N THR A 102 9.25 -7.66 -5.90
CA THR A 102 9.67 -7.00 -7.15
C THR A 102 8.82 -7.51 -8.31
N PRO A 103 7.65 -6.94 -8.58
CA PRO A 103 6.77 -7.37 -9.66
C PRO A 103 7.41 -7.34 -11.05
N SER A 104 8.39 -6.46 -11.27
CA SER A 104 9.14 -6.37 -12.52
C SER A 104 10.04 -7.58 -12.81
N LEU A 105 10.13 -8.54 -11.89
CA LEU A 105 10.73 -9.86 -12.16
C LEU A 105 9.86 -10.74 -13.06
N LEU A 106 8.54 -10.51 -13.10
CA LEU A 106 7.68 -11.19 -14.06
C LEU A 106 8.11 -10.87 -15.50
N SER A 107 8.08 -11.87 -16.34
CA SER A 107 8.32 -11.68 -17.77
C SER A 107 7.23 -10.81 -18.41
N ALA A 108 7.50 -10.23 -19.58
CA ALA A 108 6.49 -9.50 -20.34
C ALA A 108 5.26 -10.38 -20.66
N ALA A 109 5.49 -11.64 -21.01
CA ALA A 109 4.43 -12.62 -21.26
C ALA A 109 3.66 -12.99 -19.98
N GLY A 110 4.38 -13.10 -18.85
CA GLY A 110 3.76 -13.35 -17.53
C GLY A 110 2.87 -12.20 -17.09
N MET A 111 3.30 -10.98 -17.27
CA MET A 111 2.50 -9.79 -16.95
C MET A 111 1.26 -9.68 -17.85
N ASP A 112 1.42 -9.93 -19.15
CA ASP A 112 0.29 -9.93 -20.08
C ASP A 112 -0.75 -11.00 -19.73
N ARG A 113 -0.29 -12.21 -19.39
CA ARG A 113 -1.14 -13.29 -18.89
C ARG A 113 -1.88 -12.88 -17.61
N LEU A 114 -1.18 -12.34 -16.60
CA LEU A 114 -1.79 -11.89 -15.35
C LEU A 114 -2.92 -10.89 -15.60
N LEU A 115 -2.67 -9.87 -16.40
CA LEU A 115 -3.66 -8.84 -16.70
C LEU A 115 -4.82 -9.37 -17.55
N SER A 116 -4.56 -10.34 -18.44
CA SER A 116 -5.60 -11.03 -19.21
C SER A 116 -6.50 -11.85 -18.29
N ASP A 117 -5.93 -12.61 -17.35
CA ASP A 117 -6.69 -13.39 -16.36
C ASP A 117 -7.54 -12.47 -15.46
N ILE A 118 -6.99 -11.34 -15.00
CA ILE A 118 -7.74 -10.36 -14.20
C ILE A 118 -8.92 -9.79 -15.00
N ARG A 119 -8.72 -9.40 -16.27
CA ARG A 119 -9.79 -8.86 -17.13
C ARG A 119 -10.86 -9.90 -17.48
N ALA A 120 -10.47 -11.16 -17.56
CA ALA A 120 -11.41 -12.24 -17.83
C ALA A 120 -12.33 -12.56 -16.63
N LEU A 121 -11.85 -12.32 -15.40
CA LEU A 121 -12.53 -12.72 -14.17
C LEU A 121 -13.21 -11.57 -13.44
N LEU A 122 -12.71 -10.34 -13.57
CA LEU A 122 -13.22 -9.16 -12.86
C LEU A 122 -13.69 -8.06 -13.83
N PRO A 123 -14.80 -7.38 -13.55
CA PRO A 123 -15.21 -6.20 -14.29
C PRO A 123 -14.31 -5.01 -13.92
N LEU A 124 -13.23 -4.78 -14.67
CA LEU A 124 -12.40 -3.61 -14.52
C LEU A 124 -13.08 -2.39 -15.13
N ASP A 125 -13.00 -1.25 -14.47
CA ASP A 125 -13.41 0.02 -15.06
C ASP A 125 -12.58 0.33 -16.31
N ALA A 126 -13.18 1.00 -17.28
CA ALA A 126 -12.52 1.36 -18.53
C ALA A 126 -11.29 2.29 -18.28
N ASP A 127 -11.34 3.10 -17.23
CA ASP A 127 -10.28 4.03 -16.78
C ASP A 127 -9.56 3.52 -15.51
N ALA A 128 -9.62 2.23 -15.20
CA ALA A 128 -8.96 1.68 -14.02
C ALA A 128 -7.47 2.06 -13.98
N GLU A 129 -7.02 2.53 -12.80
CA GLU A 129 -5.59 2.73 -12.56
C GLU A 129 -4.93 1.36 -12.34
N ILE A 130 -3.99 1.00 -13.21
CA ILE A 130 -3.24 -0.25 -13.10
C ILE A 130 -1.78 0.12 -12.81
N THR A 131 -1.39 0.02 -11.56
CA THR A 131 -0.05 0.34 -11.06
C THR A 131 0.80 -0.90 -10.95
N MET A 132 2.08 -0.78 -11.30
CA MET A 132 3.11 -1.78 -11.03
C MET A 132 4.29 -1.16 -10.30
N GLU A 133 4.81 -1.83 -9.27
CA GLU A 133 6.10 -1.51 -8.66
C GLU A 133 7.25 -2.09 -9.49
N ALA A 134 8.32 -1.32 -9.61
CA ALA A 134 9.54 -1.73 -10.31
C ALA A 134 10.80 -1.25 -9.57
N ASN A 135 11.87 -2.01 -9.70
CA ASN A 135 13.20 -1.55 -9.34
C ASN A 135 13.86 -0.85 -10.54
N PRO A 136 14.80 0.08 -10.32
CA PRO A 136 15.47 0.81 -11.41
C PRO A 136 16.64 0.04 -12.03
N GLY A 137 16.56 -1.31 -12.13
CA GLY A 137 17.54 -2.11 -12.84
C GLY A 137 17.43 -1.95 -14.36
N THR A 138 18.55 -2.03 -15.08
CA THR A 138 18.59 -1.88 -16.55
C THR A 138 17.72 -2.91 -17.26
N PHE A 139 17.78 -4.17 -16.81
CA PHE A 139 17.01 -5.27 -17.36
C PHE A 139 15.48 -5.10 -17.20
N GLU A 140 15.05 -4.52 -16.07
CA GLU A 140 13.64 -4.26 -15.81
C GLU A 140 13.12 -3.10 -16.65
N ALA A 141 13.93 -2.06 -16.81
CA ALA A 141 13.59 -0.90 -17.62
C ALA A 141 13.36 -1.25 -19.10
N GLU A 142 14.10 -2.21 -19.67
CA GLU A 142 13.90 -2.67 -21.04
C GLU A 142 12.49 -3.26 -21.28
N ARG A 143 11.81 -3.73 -20.23
CA ARG A 143 10.46 -4.32 -20.30
C ARG A 143 9.33 -3.29 -20.17
N PHE A 144 9.60 -2.04 -19.82
CA PHE A 144 8.58 -1.04 -19.56
C PHE A 144 7.62 -0.83 -20.74
N ALA A 145 8.12 -0.85 -21.96
CA ALA A 145 7.29 -0.79 -23.17
C ALA A 145 6.28 -1.94 -23.22
N SER A 146 6.72 -3.17 -22.92
CA SER A 146 5.86 -4.35 -22.91
C SER A 146 4.82 -4.29 -21.80
N TYR A 147 5.19 -3.87 -20.60
CA TYR A 147 4.26 -3.68 -19.49
C TYR A 147 3.19 -2.63 -19.81
N ARG A 148 3.60 -1.52 -20.47
CA ARG A 148 2.66 -0.51 -20.97
C ARG A 148 1.69 -1.10 -21.99
N ALA A 149 2.18 -1.92 -22.91
CA ALA A 149 1.36 -2.58 -23.93
C ALA A 149 0.36 -3.58 -23.31
N SER A 150 0.73 -4.30 -22.24
CA SER A 150 -0.16 -5.19 -21.49
C SER A 150 -1.26 -4.43 -20.73
N GLY A 151 -1.09 -3.10 -20.55
CA GLY A 151 -2.10 -2.24 -19.95
C GLY A 151 -1.76 -1.65 -18.58
N ILE A 152 -0.51 -1.81 -18.10
CA ILE A 152 -0.02 -1.00 -16.97
C ILE A 152 -0.09 0.46 -17.41
N ASN A 153 -0.68 1.33 -16.57
CA ASN A 153 -0.83 2.75 -16.90
C ASN A 153 -0.22 3.68 -15.84
N ARG A 154 0.26 3.13 -14.73
CA ARG A 154 1.03 3.83 -13.72
C ARG A 154 2.21 2.97 -13.28
N LEU A 155 3.38 3.59 -13.14
CA LEU A 155 4.61 2.92 -12.69
C LEU A 155 5.11 3.56 -11.39
N SER A 156 5.47 2.73 -10.38
CA SER A 156 6.13 3.16 -9.15
C SER A 156 7.55 2.61 -9.13
N ILE A 157 8.56 3.49 -9.10
CA ILE A 157 9.96 3.10 -9.22
C ILE A 157 10.67 3.32 -7.89
N GLY A 158 11.15 2.24 -7.28
CA GLY A 158 11.86 2.25 -6.02
C GLY A 158 13.29 2.77 -6.11
N ILE A 159 13.46 4.08 -6.30
CA ILE A 159 14.75 4.76 -6.42
C ILE A 159 15.51 4.76 -5.09
N GLN A 160 14.85 5.12 -4.03
CA GLN A 160 15.29 5.29 -2.65
C GLN A 160 16.26 6.46 -2.45
N SER A 161 17.33 6.58 -3.24
CA SER A 161 18.29 7.68 -3.27
C SER A 161 18.99 7.72 -4.63
N PHE A 162 19.62 8.85 -4.97
CA PHE A 162 20.52 8.98 -6.12
C PHE A 162 22.00 8.96 -5.72
N ASN A 163 22.26 8.82 -4.42
CA ASN A 163 23.61 8.72 -3.85
C ASN A 163 23.99 7.25 -3.67
N ASP A 164 25.11 6.83 -4.29
CA ASP A 164 25.57 5.44 -4.28
C ASP A 164 25.92 4.95 -2.86
N GLU A 165 26.45 5.80 -1.98
CA GLU A 165 26.78 5.45 -0.60
C GLU A 165 25.51 5.11 0.21
N HIS A 166 24.45 5.92 0.06
CA HIS A 166 23.15 5.65 0.69
C HIS A 166 22.50 4.41 0.13
N LEU A 167 22.53 4.21 -1.19
CA LEU A 167 22.01 3.00 -1.83
C LEU A 167 22.73 1.75 -1.32
N GLN A 168 24.05 1.80 -1.19
CA GLN A 168 24.85 0.71 -0.62
C GLN A 168 24.46 0.45 0.86
N ALA A 169 24.33 1.50 1.66
CA ALA A 169 23.90 1.40 3.06
C ALA A 169 22.49 0.75 3.19
N LEU A 170 21.58 1.05 2.27
CA LEU A 170 20.26 0.44 2.16
C LEU A 170 20.28 -0.98 1.58
N GLY A 171 21.44 -1.49 1.16
CA GLY A 171 21.57 -2.82 0.55
C GLY A 171 20.97 -2.91 -0.85
N ARG A 172 20.80 -1.79 -1.55
CA ARG A 172 20.29 -1.76 -2.93
C ARG A 172 21.36 -2.32 -3.88
N ILE A 173 20.88 -2.91 -4.98
CA ILE A 173 21.74 -3.52 -6.01
C ILE A 173 22.02 -2.59 -7.19
N HIS A 174 21.21 -1.53 -7.35
CA HIS A 174 21.39 -0.52 -8.38
C HIS A 174 22.14 0.69 -7.82
N GLY A 175 22.80 1.43 -8.72
CA GLY A 175 23.42 2.72 -8.44
C GLY A 175 22.61 3.92 -8.95
N GLY A 176 23.02 5.12 -8.57
CA GLY A 176 22.36 6.37 -8.96
C GLY A 176 22.32 6.60 -10.47
N ALA A 177 23.30 6.12 -11.22
CA ALA A 177 23.29 6.18 -12.67
C ALA A 177 22.20 5.29 -13.30
N GLU A 178 22.05 4.07 -12.80
CA GLU A 178 20.99 3.14 -13.23
C GLU A 178 19.60 3.68 -12.87
N ALA A 179 19.45 4.26 -11.67
CA ALA A 179 18.23 4.93 -11.24
C ALA A 179 17.80 6.02 -12.24
N ARG A 180 18.72 6.89 -12.65
CA ARG A 180 18.46 7.96 -13.64
C ARG A 180 18.06 7.37 -15.00
N ALA A 181 18.81 6.38 -15.50
CA ALA A 181 18.50 5.73 -16.76
C ALA A 181 17.10 5.06 -16.77
N ALA A 182 16.73 4.41 -15.66
CA ALA A 182 15.42 3.78 -15.52
C ALA A 182 14.28 4.83 -15.55
N ILE A 183 14.46 5.99 -14.91
CA ILE A 183 13.48 7.08 -14.96
C ILE A 183 13.32 7.60 -16.39
N ASP A 184 14.44 7.83 -17.10
CA ASP A 184 14.43 8.31 -18.49
C ASP A 184 13.69 7.32 -19.42
N ILE A 185 13.85 6.01 -19.19
CA ILE A 185 13.13 4.98 -19.95
C ILE A 185 11.64 4.97 -19.57
N ALA A 186 11.31 5.05 -18.26
CA ALA A 186 9.93 5.07 -17.79
C ALA A 186 9.14 6.24 -18.39
N LEU A 187 9.71 7.44 -18.39
CA LEU A 187 9.08 8.65 -18.92
C LEU A 187 8.83 8.62 -20.43
N ARG A 188 9.51 7.74 -21.17
CA ARG A 188 9.20 7.51 -22.59
C ARG A 188 7.97 6.68 -22.85
N HIS A 189 7.53 5.90 -21.84
CA HIS A 189 6.44 4.94 -21.99
C HIS A 189 5.23 5.24 -21.09
N PHE A 190 5.42 5.98 -20.00
CA PHE A 190 4.37 6.26 -19.01
C PHE A 190 4.24 7.76 -18.73
N ASP A 191 3.01 8.24 -18.77
CA ASP A 191 2.65 9.62 -18.37
C ASP A 191 2.39 9.73 -16.85
N ASN A 192 2.22 8.60 -16.17
CA ASN A 192 1.96 8.51 -14.73
C ASN A 192 3.06 7.69 -14.06
N VAL A 193 4.07 8.38 -13.55
CA VAL A 193 5.24 7.80 -12.92
C VAL A 193 5.38 8.35 -11.50
N ASN A 194 5.55 7.44 -10.56
CA ASN A 194 5.95 7.75 -9.19
C ASN A 194 7.42 7.37 -8.97
N LEU A 195 8.14 8.21 -8.25
CA LEU A 195 9.46 7.90 -7.72
C LEU A 195 9.35 7.72 -6.21
N ASP A 196 9.74 6.54 -5.73
CA ASP A 196 9.85 6.28 -4.30
C ASP A 196 11.27 6.65 -3.85
N LEU A 197 11.38 7.62 -2.94
CA LEU A 197 12.61 8.00 -2.27
C LEU A 197 12.48 7.83 -0.76
N MET A 198 13.61 7.71 -0.11
CA MET A 198 13.70 7.68 1.35
C MET A 198 14.58 8.82 1.84
N TYR A 199 14.25 9.39 2.99
CA TYR A 199 15.08 10.37 3.69
C TYR A 199 15.37 9.92 5.12
N ALA A 200 16.19 10.69 5.84
CA ALA A 200 16.79 10.29 7.11
C ALA A 200 17.55 8.96 7.01
N LEU A 201 18.26 8.76 5.91
CA LEU A 201 19.06 7.58 5.62
C LEU A 201 20.29 7.49 6.54
N PRO A 202 20.92 6.31 6.67
CA PRO A 202 22.12 6.19 7.48
C PRO A 202 23.15 7.24 7.13
N GLN A 203 23.54 8.07 8.13
CA GLN A 203 24.50 9.18 8.04
C GLN A 203 24.11 10.27 7.01
N GLN A 204 22.89 10.32 6.54
CA GLN A 204 22.45 11.33 5.56
C GLN A 204 22.44 12.73 6.19
N THR A 205 23.05 13.67 5.53
CA THR A 205 22.97 15.09 5.88
C THR A 205 21.78 15.76 5.18
N LEU A 206 21.33 16.90 5.73
CA LEU A 206 20.29 17.71 5.09
C LEU A 206 20.65 18.11 3.65
N ALA A 207 21.92 18.40 3.37
CA ALA A 207 22.38 18.75 2.03
C ALA A 207 22.23 17.57 1.04
N GLN A 208 22.53 16.35 1.48
CA GLN A 208 22.36 15.13 0.65
C GLN A 208 20.88 14.81 0.43
N CYS A 209 20.04 14.96 1.45
CA CYS A 209 18.58 14.83 1.31
C CYS A 209 18.06 15.83 0.27
N ARG A 210 18.44 17.11 0.36
CA ARG A 210 18.09 18.15 -0.63
C ARG A 210 18.52 17.77 -2.03
N GLN A 211 19.72 17.24 -2.20
CA GLN A 211 20.22 16.83 -3.52
C GLN A 211 19.40 15.69 -4.14
N ASP A 212 18.98 14.70 -3.34
CA ASP A 212 18.13 13.60 -3.80
C ASP A 212 16.76 14.14 -4.26
N VAL A 213 16.12 14.98 -3.46
CA VAL A 213 14.80 15.55 -3.78
C VAL A 213 14.87 16.48 -5.00
N GLU A 214 15.86 17.36 -5.08
CA GLU A 214 16.05 18.24 -6.27
C GLU A 214 16.29 17.41 -7.53
N THR A 215 17.04 16.32 -7.42
CA THR A 215 17.23 15.39 -8.55
C THR A 215 15.88 14.79 -8.98
N ALA A 216 15.09 14.30 -8.04
CA ALA A 216 13.74 13.76 -8.35
C ALA A 216 12.84 14.81 -8.99
N LEU A 217 12.77 16.02 -8.44
CA LEU A 217 11.99 17.13 -8.95
C LEU A 217 12.39 17.55 -10.37
N SER A 218 13.67 17.40 -10.73
CA SER A 218 14.15 17.73 -12.07
C SER A 218 13.51 16.89 -13.19
N TYR A 219 13.07 15.67 -12.88
CA TYR A 219 12.37 14.79 -13.81
C TYR A 219 10.90 15.16 -14.03
N ARG A 220 10.31 15.99 -13.17
CA ARG A 220 8.92 16.46 -13.28
C ARG A 220 7.91 15.32 -13.40
N THR A 221 8.15 14.21 -12.70
CA THR A 221 7.20 13.10 -12.64
C THR A 221 5.86 13.53 -12.04
N SER A 222 4.80 12.81 -12.32
CA SER A 222 3.45 13.15 -11.83
C SER A 222 3.28 12.98 -10.32
N HIS A 223 4.16 12.17 -9.70
CA HIS A 223 4.00 11.75 -8.30
C HIS A 223 5.37 11.46 -7.67
N LEU A 224 5.50 11.76 -6.38
CA LEU A 224 6.65 11.42 -5.54
C LEU A 224 6.16 10.79 -4.24
N SER A 225 6.79 9.70 -3.83
CA SER A 225 6.64 9.14 -2.48
C SER A 225 7.96 9.35 -1.74
N LEU A 226 7.90 10.04 -0.61
CA LEU A 226 9.07 10.41 0.20
C LEU A 226 8.89 9.82 1.60
N TYR A 227 9.58 8.72 1.88
CA TYR A 227 9.44 7.95 3.11
C TYR A 227 10.54 8.29 4.10
N HIS A 228 10.17 8.61 5.33
CA HIS A 228 11.12 8.59 6.45
C HIS A 228 11.60 7.15 6.69
N LEU A 229 12.92 6.92 6.77
CA LEU A 229 13.44 5.60 7.11
C LEU A 229 13.06 5.24 8.54
N THR A 230 12.22 4.22 8.69
CA THR A 230 11.77 3.67 9.97
C THR A 230 12.42 2.32 10.23
N LEU A 231 12.77 2.05 11.47
CA LEU A 231 13.34 0.76 11.90
C LEU A 231 12.19 -0.22 12.20
N GLU A 232 11.64 -0.82 11.15
CA GLU A 232 10.49 -1.71 11.26
C GLU A 232 10.82 -3.02 12.02
N PRO A 233 9.95 -3.49 12.92
CA PRO A 233 10.14 -4.76 13.62
C PRO A 233 10.43 -5.92 12.66
N ASN A 234 11.21 -6.90 13.11
CA ASN A 234 11.61 -8.09 12.33
C ASN A 234 12.49 -7.81 11.10
N THR A 235 13.07 -6.62 10.99
CA THR A 235 14.08 -6.29 9.97
C THR A 235 15.50 -6.42 10.51
N LEU A 236 16.49 -6.49 9.60
CA LEU A 236 17.88 -6.47 10.01
C LEU A 236 18.26 -5.11 10.63
N PHE A 237 17.68 -4.01 10.14
CA PHE A 237 17.93 -2.68 10.69
C PHE A 237 17.37 -2.52 12.10
N ALA A 238 16.23 -3.14 12.44
CA ALA A 238 15.75 -3.16 13.82
C ALA A 238 16.67 -3.97 14.75
N ARG A 239 17.25 -5.06 14.23
CA ARG A 239 18.18 -5.91 15.01
C ARG A 239 19.58 -5.31 15.14
N PHE A 240 20.03 -4.62 14.10
CA PHE A 240 21.35 -3.99 14.01
C PHE A 240 21.18 -2.57 13.46
N PRO A 241 20.73 -1.62 14.30
CA PRO A 241 20.42 -0.27 13.86
C PRO A 241 21.63 0.44 13.26
N PRO A 242 21.54 1.00 12.05
CA PRO A 242 22.57 1.88 11.53
C PRO A 242 22.56 3.22 12.27
N ALA A 243 23.63 3.99 12.13
CA ALA A 243 23.67 5.37 12.63
C ALA A 243 22.74 6.24 11.78
N LEU A 244 21.60 6.63 12.30
CA LEU A 244 20.64 7.54 11.66
C LEU A 244 20.90 8.99 12.08
N PRO A 245 20.43 9.98 11.29
CA PRO A 245 20.33 11.37 11.75
C PRO A 245 19.50 11.45 13.04
N ASP A 246 19.74 12.48 13.85
CA ASP A 246 18.89 12.76 14.99
C ASP A 246 17.50 13.28 14.56
N ASP A 247 16.55 13.27 15.50
CA ASP A 247 15.17 13.65 15.24
C ASP A 247 15.05 15.09 14.72
N ASP A 248 15.85 16.02 15.24
CA ASP A 248 15.85 17.42 14.79
C ASP A 248 16.28 17.54 13.34
N THR A 249 17.36 16.84 12.95
CA THR A 249 17.81 16.78 11.54
C THR A 249 16.78 16.13 10.63
N ALA A 250 16.16 15.03 11.08
CA ALA A 250 15.12 14.36 10.30
C ALA A 250 13.88 15.25 10.12
N TYR A 251 13.53 16.01 11.15
CA TYR A 251 12.46 17.00 11.10
C TYR A 251 12.77 18.16 10.15
N GLU A 252 14.00 18.70 10.18
CA GLU A 252 14.43 19.72 9.21
C GLU A 252 14.37 19.21 7.76
N MET A 253 14.70 17.93 7.52
CA MET A 253 14.54 17.31 6.21
C MET A 253 13.07 17.29 5.78
N GLN A 254 12.17 16.86 6.66
CA GLN A 254 10.73 16.80 6.38
C GLN A 254 10.16 18.19 6.06
N ASP A 255 10.41 19.19 6.91
CA ASP A 255 9.92 20.55 6.70
C ASP A 255 10.42 21.12 5.37
N TRP A 256 11.70 20.89 5.04
CA TRP A 256 12.25 21.34 3.77
C TRP A 256 11.62 20.61 2.58
N ILE A 257 11.39 19.30 2.67
CA ILE A 257 10.73 18.50 1.64
C ILE A 257 9.32 19.04 1.36
N GLU A 258 8.53 19.27 2.41
CA GLU A 258 7.15 19.79 2.28
C GLU A 258 7.13 21.17 1.58
N ALA A 259 7.97 22.09 2.03
CA ALA A 259 8.09 23.41 1.43
C ALA A 259 8.54 23.32 -0.04
N ARG A 260 9.59 22.54 -0.31
CA ARG A 260 10.20 22.48 -1.64
C ARG A 260 9.33 21.79 -2.68
N THR A 261 8.62 20.73 -2.30
CA THR A 261 7.68 20.04 -3.19
C THR A 261 6.47 20.94 -3.51
N ALA A 262 5.97 21.68 -2.53
CA ALA A 262 4.90 22.68 -2.74
C ALA A 262 5.33 23.78 -3.73
N GLU A 263 6.54 24.34 -3.60
CA GLU A 263 7.11 25.28 -4.55
C GLU A 263 7.23 24.72 -5.96
N ALA A 264 7.49 23.40 -6.09
CA ALA A 264 7.55 22.71 -7.36
C ALA A 264 6.16 22.35 -7.93
N GLY A 265 5.07 22.73 -7.26
CA GLY A 265 3.69 22.51 -7.71
C GLY A 265 3.11 21.15 -7.35
N TYR A 266 3.73 20.39 -6.46
CA TYR A 266 3.17 19.16 -5.91
C TYR A 266 2.32 19.46 -4.67
N ARG A 267 1.21 18.75 -4.53
CA ARG A 267 0.38 18.77 -3.34
C ARG A 267 0.74 17.58 -2.44
N HIS A 268 1.06 17.86 -1.20
CA HIS A 268 1.17 16.86 -0.14
C HIS A 268 -0.25 16.38 0.19
N TYR A 269 -0.68 15.20 -0.26
CA TYR A 269 -2.06 14.75 -0.13
C TYR A 269 -2.25 13.64 0.91
N GLU A 270 -1.18 12.94 1.28
CA GLU A 270 -1.15 11.97 2.38
C GLU A 270 0.27 11.90 2.98
N THR A 271 0.43 11.27 4.12
CA THR A 271 1.63 11.28 5.00
C THR A 271 2.97 11.22 4.26
N SER A 272 3.08 10.43 3.19
CA SER A 272 4.35 10.20 2.49
C SER A 272 4.29 10.55 1.00
N ALA A 273 3.17 11.07 0.49
CA ALA A 273 3.00 11.20 -0.95
C ALA A 273 2.62 12.61 -1.40
N TYR A 274 3.26 12.98 -2.50
CA TYR A 274 3.17 14.28 -3.15
C TYR A 274 2.81 14.09 -4.61
N ALA A 275 1.78 14.77 -5.10
CA ALA A 275 1.29 14.60 -6.47
C ALA A 275 1.05 15.95 -7.15
N GLN A 276 1.26 15.98 -8.47
CA GLN A 276 0.71 17.04 -9.29
C GLN A 276 -0.83 16.99 -9.24
N PRO A 277 -1.55 18.09 -9.50
CA PRO A 277 -3.01 18.10 -9.45
C PRO A 277 -3.64 16.97 -10.28
N HIS A 278 -4.55 16.21 -9.65
CA HIS A 278 -5.25 15.05 -10.25
C HIS A 278 -4.34 13.86 -10.61
N ARG A 279 -3.16 13.75 -9.95
CA ARG A 279 -2.22 12.65 -10.13
C ARG A 279 -1.98 11.85 -8.85
N GLU A 280 -2.82 12.02 -7.86
CA GLU A 280 -2.81 11.22 -6.64
C GLU A 280 -3.00 9.73 -6.98
N ALA A 281 -2.31 8.84 -6.28
CA ALA A 281 -2.45 7.40 -6.47
C ALA A 281 -3.86 6.94 -6.06
N ARG A 282 -4.70 6.59 -7.02
CA ARG A 282 -6.12 6.22 -6.79
C ARG A 282 -6.23 4.97 -5.90
N HIS A 283 -5.30 4.04 -6.06
CA HIS A 283 -5.24 2.84 -5.23
C HIS A 283 -4.97 3.17 -3.77
N ASN A 284 -3.99 4.04 -3.48
CA ASN A 284 -3.67 4.47 -2.12
C ASN A 284 -4.83 5.28 -1.52
N LEU A 285 -5.43 6.19 -2.30
CA LEU A 285 -6.61 6.93 -1.84
C LEU A 285 -7.77 6.01 -1.45
N ASN A 286 -7.96 4.88 -2.15
CA ASN A 286 -8.96 3.91 -1.76
C ASN A 286 -8.67 3.31 -0.38
N TYR A 287 -7.42 2.98 -0.07
CA TYR A 287 -7.03 2.53 1.27
C TYR A 287 -7.28 3.61 2.33
N TRP A 288 -6.80 4.83 2.07
CA TRP A 288 -6.91 5.92 3.05
C TRP A 288 -8.35 6.37 3.29
N ARG A 289 -9.24 6.16 2.34
CA ARG A 289 -10.68 6.36 2.50
C ARG A 289 -11.41 5.14 3.06
N PHE A 290 -10.69 4.17 3.57
CA PHE A 290 -11.23 2.92 4.09
C PHE A 290 -12.07 2.14 3.08
N GLY A 291 -11.72 2.22 1.79
CA GLY A 291 -12.32 1.44 0.71
C GLY A 291 -12.02 -0.06 0.81
N ASP A 292 -12.70 -0.85 0.01
CA ASP A 292 -12.48 -2.28 -0.06
C ASP A 292 -11.32 -2.64 -0.99
N TYR A 293 -10.64 -3.72 -0.67
CA TYR A 293 -9.65 -4.30 -1.54
C TYR A 293 -9.60 -5.82 -1.40
N LEU A 294 -9.59 -6.49 -2.55
CA LEU A 294 -9.27 -7.90 -2.65
C LEU A 294 -7.75 -8.03 -2.79
N GLY A 295 -7.11 -8.82 -1.93
CA GLY A 295 -5.70 -9.14 -2.06
C GLY A 295 -5.55 -10.58 -2.52
N ILE A 296 -4.75 -10.82 -3.58
CA ILE A 296 -4.34 -12.15 -4.04
C ILE A 296 -2.82 -12.25 -4.08
N GLY A 297 -2.30 -13.46 -3.94
CA GLY A 297 -0.84 -13.68 -3.91
C GLY A 297 -0.31 -13.95 -2.49
N ALA A 298 0.90 -14.50 -2.42
CA ALA A 298 1.51 -14.94 -1.17
C ALA A 298 1.67 -13.81 -0.15
N GLY A 299 0.98 -13.91 0.98
CA GLY A 299 0.98 -12.89 2.03
C GLY A 299 0.11 -11.66 1.75
N ALA A 300 -0.69 -11.67 0.69
CA ALA A 300 -1.63 -10.59 0.43
C ALA A 300 -2.71 -10.51 1.52
N HIS A 301 -3.05 -9.28 1.89
CA HIS A 301 -4.17 -8.99 2.77
C HIS A 301 -5.37 -8.48 1.95
N GLY A 302 -6.57 -8.67 2.47
CA GLY A 302 -7.82 -8.16 1.92
C GLY A 302 -8.71 -7.57 2.99
N LYS A 303 -9.53 -6.58 2.60
CA LYS A 303 -10.63 -6.03 3.38
C LYS A 303 -11.85 -5.93 2.49
N LEU A 304 -12.92 -6.61 2.83
CA LEU A 304 -14.16 -6.63 2.08
C LEU A 304 -15.34 -6.32 2.99
N SER A 305 -16.13 -5.36 2.59
CA SER A 305 -17.32 -4.91 3.34
C SER A 305 -18.57 -5.55 2.75
N PHE A 306 -19.42 -6.03 3.65
CA PHE A 306 -20.76 -6.56 3.39
C PHE A 306 -21.78 -5.78 4.20
N PRO A 307 -23.07 -5.87 3.91
CA PRO A 307 -24.09 -5.05 4.59
C PRO A 307 -24.01 -5.06 6.13
N HIS A 308 -23.57 -6.17 6.73
CA HIS A 308 -23.57 -6.35 8.19
C HIS A 308 -22.21 -6.74 8.79
N ARG A 309 -21.13 -6.74 8.00
CA ARG A 309 -19.80 -7.11 8.49
C ARG A 309 -18.70 -6.55 7.61
N VAL A 310 -17.52 -6.42 8.16
CA VAL A 310 -16.26 -6.17 7.44
C VAL A 310 -15.37 -7.40 7.63
N LEU A 311 -14.96 -8.02 6.52
CA LEU A 311 -14.13 -9.22 6.50
C LEU A 311 -12.67 -8.81 6.25
N ARG A 312 -11.75 -9.28 7.08
CA ARG A 312 -10.30 -9.26 6.83
C ARG A 312 -9.83 -10.64 6.45
N GLN A 313 -8.97 -10.73 5.43
CA GLN A 313 -8.34 -11.96 5.00
C GLN A 313 -6.84 -11.79 4.82
N MET A 314 -6.08 -12.84 5.04
CA MET A 314 -4.65 -12.93 4.77
C MET A 314 -4.36 -14.25 4.06
N ARG A 315 -3.58 -14.18 2.96
CA ARG A 315 -3.11 -15.35 2.22
C ARG A 315 -1.88 -15.95 2.91
N TYR A 316 -1.61 -17.23 2.62
CA TYR A 316 -0.37 -17.89 3.10
C TYR A 316 0.85 -17.07 2.70
N LYS A 317 1.74 -16.80 3.69
CA LYS A 317 2.89 -15.90 3.48
C LYS A 317 4.00 -16.55 2.64
N HIS A 318 4.29 -17.84 2.89
CA HIS A 318 5.38 -18.54 2.18
C HIS A 318 4.94 -18.88 0.75
N PRO A 319 5.70 -18.50 -0.31
CA PRO A 319 5.27 -18.64 -1.70
C PRO A 319 4.92 -20.07 -2.12
N ALA A 320 5.76 -21.09 -1.74
CA ALA A 320 5.48 -22.46 -2.09
C ALA A 320 4.21 -23.01 -1.41
N THR A 321 3.99 -22.64 -0.14
CA THR A 321 2.75 -23.00 0.58
C THR A 321 1.55 -22.35 -0.06
N TYR A 322 1.65 -21.06 -0.40
CA TYR A 322 0.60 -20.34 -1.09
C TYR A 322 0.21 -21.01 -2.41
N MET A 323 1.18 -21.32 -3.28
CA MET A 323 0.91 -21.97 -4.57
C MET A 323 0.18 -23.31 -4.37
N THR A 324 0.66 -24.15 -3.44
CA THR A 324 0.03 -25.44 -3.14
C THR A 324 -1.40 -25.27 -2.63
N GLN A 325 -1.62 -24.33 -1.69
CA GLN A 325 -2.93 -24.13 -1.08
C GLN A 325 -3.91 -23.45 -2.03
N ALA A 326 -3.47 -22.50 -2.85
CA ALA A 326 -4.31 -21.86 -3.86
C ALA A 326 -4.83 -22.87 -4.88
N MET A 327 -3.96 -23.75 -5.37
CA MET A 327 -4.36 -24.82 -6.29
C MET A 327 -5.29 -25.87 -5.64
N ALA A 328 -5.25 -26.01 -4.32
CA ALA A 328 -6.14 -26.89 -3.55
C ALA A 328 -7.47 -26.20 -3.13
N GLY A 329 -7.71 -24.95 -3.51
CA GLY A 329 -8.92 -24.23 -3.13
C GLY A 329 -8.88 -23.54 -1.75
N ASN A 330 -7.70 -23.36 -1.15
CA ASN A 330 -7.51 -22.89 0.22
C ASN A 330 -6.44 -21.77 0.31
N ALA A 331 -6.46 -20.79 -0.60
CA ALA A 331 -5.47 -19.70 -0.63
C ALA A 331 -5.43 -18.85 0.65
N VAL A 332 -6.55 -18.75 1.37
CA VAL A 332 -6.71 -17.95 2.59
C VAL A 332 -6.16 -18.71 3.79
N GLN A 333 -5.16 -18.15 4.46
CA GLN A 333 -4.60 -18.66 5.70
C GLN A 333 -5.41 -18.22 6.91
N GLU A 334 -5.90 -16.98 6.91
CA GLU A 334 -6.65 -16.38 8.00
C GLU A 334 -7.80 -15.55 7.44
N ALA A 335 -8.97 -15.69 8.05
CA ALA A 335 -10.16 -14.87 7.78
C ALA A 335 -10.84 -14.53 9.09
N ARG A 336 -11.15 -13.25 9.31
CA ARG A 336 -11.91 -12.81 10.48
C ARG A 336 -12.87 -11.68 10.14
N ASP A 337 -13.99 -11.64 10.80
CA ASP A 337 -14.83 -10.45 10.84
C ASP A 337 -14.19 -9.42 11.79
N VAL A 338 -14.20 -8.17 11.38
CA VAL A 338 -13.73 -7.06 12.23
C VAL A 338 -14.81 -6.75 13.27
N ASP A 339 -14.44 -6.71 14.55
CA ASP A 339 -15.38 -6.29 15.58
C ASP A 339 -15.81 -4.83 15.36
N ALA A 340 -17.10 -4.56 15.59
CA ALA A 340 -17.63 -3.19 15.50
C ALA A 340 -16.87 -2.20 16.40
N ALA A 341 -16.30 -2.68 17.51
CA ALA A 341 -15.48 -1.88 18.41
C ALA A 341 -14.11 -1.52 17.84
N GLU A 342 -13.55 -2.32 16.92
CA GLU A 342 -12.25 -2.07 16.26
C GLU A 342 -12.38 -1.13 15.06
N LEU A 343 -13.54 -1.09 14.40
CA LEU A 343 -13.77 -0.33 13.15
C LEU A 343 -13.43 1.16 13.27
N PRO A 344 -13.73 1.88 14.37
CA PRO A 344 -13.35 3.27 14.52
C PRO A 344 -11.84 3.47 14.40
N PHE A 345 -11.05 2.67 15.10
CA PHE A 345 -9.60 2.75 15.04
C PHE A 345 -9.08 2.39 13.65
N GLU A 346 -9.54 1.29 13.05
CA GLU A 346 -9.14 0.90 11.70
C GLU A 346 -9.47 1.98 10.65
N PHE A 347 -10.62 2.64 10.76
CA PHE A 347 -10.98 3.76 9.88
C PHE A 347 -10.04 4.94 10.09
N MET A 348 -9.83 5.36 11.33
CA MET A 348 -9.00 6.54 11.64
C MET A 348 -7.53 6.30 11.32
N LEU A 349 -7.02 5.09 11.52
CA LEU A 349 -5.66 4.71 11.12
C LEU A 349 -5.39 4.99 9.62
N ASN A 350 -6.40 4.87 8.78
CA ASN A 350 -6.34 5.15 7.35
C ASN A 350 -6.69 6.63 7.04
N ALA A 351 -7.84 7.11 7.49
CA ALA A 351 -8.39 8.40 7.09
C ALA A 351 -7.52 9.59 7.53
N LEU A 352 -6.92 9.50 8.72
CA LEU A 352 -6.06 10.56 9.26
C LEU A 352 -4.70 10.70 8.55
N ARG A 353 -4.37 9.80 7.62
CA ARG A 353 -3.22 9.98 6.74
C ARG A 353 -3.43 11.05 5.68
N LEU A 354 -4.70 11.32 5.32
CA LEU A 354 -5.04 12.32 4.30
C LEU A 354 -4.92 13.74 4.85
N THR A 355 -4.11 14.57 4.21
CA THR A 355 -3.87 15.96 4.63
C THR A 355 -5.13 16.82 4.55
N ASP A 356 -5.95 16.60 3.52
CA ASP A 356 -7.25 17.29 3.36
C ASP A 356 -8.37 16.61 4.15
N GLY A 357 -8.08 15.49 4.83
CA GLY A 357 -9.06 14.70 5.55
C GLY A 357 -10.10 14.04 4.65
N VAL A 358 -11.21 13.64 5.27
CA VAL A 358 -12.35 13.01 4.61
C VAL A 358 -13.66 13.64 5.08
N PRO A 359 -14.73 13.62 4.27
CA PRO A 359 -16.06 13.99 4.74
C PRO A 359 -16.45 13.15 5.97
N ALA A 360 -17.03 13.77 7.00
CA ALA A 360 -17.43 13.07 8.22
C ALA A 360 -18.46 11.96 7.95
N SER A 361 -19.28 12.10 6.89
CA SER A 361 -20.22 11.06 6.45
C SER A 361 -19.52 9.76 6.03
N LEU A 362 -18.27 9.85 5.53
CA LEU A 362 -17.52 8.69 5.07
C LEU A 362 -17.31 7.65 6.18
N PHE A 363 -17.24 8.11 7.43
CA PHE A 363 -17.17 7.19 8.58
C PHE A 363 -18.37 6.24 8.61
N HIS A 364 -19.59 6.78 8.50
CA HIS A 364 -20.80 5.93 8.44
C HIS A 364 -20.83 5.10 7.15
N ASP A 365 -20.53 5.72 6.02
CA ASP A 365 -20.66 5.08 4.70
C ASP A 365 -19.74 3.87 4.55
N HIS A 366 -18.55 3.88 5.20
CA HIS A 366 -17.56 2.83 5.05
C HIS A 366 -17.34 1.93 6.29
N THR A 367 -17.92 2.29 7.46
CA THR A 367 -17.88 1.44 8.66
C THR A 367 -19.25 0.85 9.00
N GLY A 368 -20.34 1.45 8.54
CA GLY A 368 -21.70 1.12 8.95
C GLY A 368 -22.04 1.55 10.37
N LEU A 369 -21.15 2.30 11.03
CA LEU A 369 -21.36 2.84 12.37
C LEU A 369 -21.83 4.30 12.31
N PRO A 370 -22.73 4.73 13.19
CA PRO A 370 -23.11 6.14 13.24
C PRO A 370 -21.98 7.01 13.82
N LEU A 371 -21.79 8.21 13.29
CA LEU A 371 -20.70 9.13 13.71
C LEU A 371 -20.69 9.42 15.23
N HIS A 372 -21.85 9.40 15.87
CA HIS A 372 -21.92 9.61 17.32
C HIS A 372 -21.21 8.52 18.15
N ALA A 373 -20.92 7.35 17.56
CA ALA A 373 -20.16 6.29 18.21
C ALA A 373 -18.73 6.71 18.60
N ILE A 374 -18.18 7.72 17.92
CA ILE A 374 -16.82 8.27 18.15
C ILE A 374 -16.84 9.75 18.59
N ARG A 375 -17.99 10.22 19.09
CA ARG A 375 -18.16 11.65 19.42
C ARG A 375 -17.19 12.14 20.51
N ARG A 376 -16.88 11.28 21.49
CA ARG A 376 -15.98 11.64 22.60
C ARG A 376 -14.54 11.77 22.11
N GLU A 377 -14.12 10.84 21.29
CA GLU A 377 -12.80 10.78 20.70
C GLU A 377 -12.58 11.98 19.76
N LEU A 378 -13.57 12.31 18.92
CA LEU A 378 -13.53 13.50 18.06
C LEU A 378 -13.41 14.78 18.87
N ALA A 379 -14.25 14.95 19.93
CA ALA A 379 -14.20 16.12 20.80
C ALA A 379 -12.82 16.23 21.50
N LEU A 380 -12.29 15.14 22.03
CA LEU A 380 -10.97 15.12 22.68
C LEU A 380 -9.85 15.50 21.71
N ALA A 381 -9.88 14.98 20.48
CA ALA A 381 -8.88 15.29 19.47
C ALA A 381 -8.96 16.77 19.02
N THR A 382 -10.18 17.32 18.91
CA THR A 382 -10.40 18.74 18.61
C THR A 382 -9.94 19.64 19.75
N ASP A 383 -10.28 19.32 21.02
CA ASP A 383 -9.87 20.07 22.19
C ASP A 383 -8.33 20.10 22.36
N LYS A 384 -7.64 19.04 21.94
CA LYS A 384 -6.17 18.99 21.87
C LYS A 384 -5.58 19.75 20.66
N GLY A 385 -6.41 20.29 19.78
CA GLY A 385 -5.97 20.98 18.57
C GLY A 385 -5.42 20.06 17.48
N LEU A 386 -5.66 18.75 17.56
CA LEU A 386 -5.15 17.74 16.61
C LEU A 386 -6.08 17.55 15.42
N LEU A 387 -7.40 17.82 15.57
CA LEU A 387 -8.39 17.78 14.50
C LEU A 387 -8.97 19.17 14.24
N ASP A 388 -9.33 19.40 12.98
CA ASP A 388 -10.08 20.57 12.53
C ASP A 388 -11.43 20.64 13.28
N PRO A 389 -11.86 21.81 13.76
CA PRO A 389 -13.13 21.96 14.46
C PRO A 389 -14.38 21.88 13.55
N ASP A 390 -14.23 21.88 12.22
CA ASP A 390 -15.35 21.73 11.29
C ASP A 390 -15.98 20.33 11.40
N PRO A 391 -17.23 20.20 11.88
CA PRO A 391 -17.86 18.89 12.08
C PRO A 391 -18.22 18.18 10.78
N SER A 392 -18.11 18.82 9.63
CA SER A 392 -18.40 18.21 8.32
C SER A 392 -17.23 17.40 7.75
N VAL A 393 -16.04 17.56 8.34
CA VAL A 393 -14.81 16.92 7.87
C VAL A 393 -14.03 16.30 9.03
N ILE A 394 -13.44 15.14 8.82
CA ILE A 394 -12.44 14.55 9.71
C ILE A 394 -11.09 14.86 9.06
N ARG A 395 -10.40 15.88 9.57
CA ARG A 395 -9.15 16.39 9.00
C ARG A 395 -8.13 16.66 10.11
N PRO A 396 -6.92 16.09 10.04
CA PRO A 396 -5.87 16.44 10.97
C PRO A 396 -5.44 17.90 10.73
N THR A 397 -5.18 18.63 11.80
CA THR A 397 -4.49 19.93 11.74
C THR A 397 -3.01 19.73 11.39
N GLU A 398 -2.25 20.81 11.21
CA GLU A 398 -0.80 20.70 11.09
C GLU A 398 -0.19 20.01 12.33
N LEU A 399 -0.64 20.37 13.54
CA LEU A 399 -0.24 19.71 14.77
C LEU A 399 -0.64 18.23 14.78
N GLY A 400 -1.85 17.90 14.31
CA GLY A 400 -2.32 16.53 14.23
C GLY A 400 -1.54 15.67 13.24
N ARG A 401 -1.02 16.25 12.15
CA ARG A 401 -0.13 15.53 11.23
C ARG A 401 1.24 15.25 11.85
N ARG A 402 1.79 16.20 12.62
CA ARG A 402 3.06 16.04 13.34
C ARG A 402 2.98 14.99 14.44
N PHE A 403 1.83 14.88 15.11
CA PHE A 403 1.55 13.92 16.18
C PHE A 403 0.50 12.89 15.74
N LEU A 404 0.68 12.32 14.54
CA LEU A 404 -0.31 11.44 13.92
C LEU A 404 -0.57 10.17 14.75
N ASN A 405 0.46 9.59 15.33
CA ASN A 405 0.31 8.39 16.18
C ASN A 405 -0.50 8.71 17.43
N ASP A 406 -0.20 9.83 18.12
CA ASP A 406 -0.96 10.27 19.30
C ASP A 406 -2.42 10.57 18.95
N LEU A 407 -2.67 11.15 17.77
CA LEU A 407 -4.02 11.40 17.27
C LEU A 407 -4.77 10.08 17.00
N GLN A 408 -4.11 9.12 16.37
CA GLN A 408 -4.70 7.80 16.09
C GLN A 408 -4.99 7.00 17.37
N GLU A 409 -4.11 7.07 18.38
CA GLU A 409 -4.27 6.40 19.67
C GLU A 409 -5.54 6.84 20.41
N ILE A 410 -6.02 8.07 20.21
CA ILE A 410 -7.29 8.54 20.80
C ILE A 410 -8.47 7.63 20.42
N PHE A 411 -8.42 7.01 19.26
CA PHE A 411 -9.48 6.13 18.75
C PHE A 411 -9.27 4.64 19.07
N LEU A 412 -8.13 4.30 19.68
CA LEU A 412 -7.85 2.94 20.13
C LEU A 412 -8.64 2.67 21.42
N LYS A 413 -9.54 1.70 21.39
CA LYS A 413 -10.23 1.26 22.58
C LYS A 413 -9.31 0.44 23.47
N SER A 414 -9.16 0.88 24.72
CA SER A 414 -8.46 0.15 25.78
C SER A 414 -9.22 -1.11 26.23
#